data_352cb60e33b3dfc23cb0178412bc8ffc
#
_entry.id   352cb60e33b3dfc23cb0178412bc8ffc
#
_cell.length_a   1.000
_cell.length_b   1.000
_cell.length_c   1.000
_cell.angle_alpha   90.00
_cell.angle_beta   90.00
_cell.angle_gamma   90.00
#
_symmetry.space_group_name_H-M   'P 1'
#
loop_
_entity.id
_entity.type
_entity.pdbx_description
1 polymer ?
#
loop_
_entity_poly.entity_id
_entity_poly.type
_entity_poly.pdbx_seq_one_letter_code
_entity_poly.pdbx_strand_id
1 'polypeptide(L)' 'MIRIGDFARIGQVSIVTLRHYDEIGLLKPIAVDNCTSYRYYSVSQLPRLNRILALRIWGFRSIRLSKY' A
#
# COMPACT_ATOMS: atom_id res chain seq x y z
N MET A 1 -10.30 -4.68 11.24
CA MET A 1 -9.40 -4.77 10.09
C MET A 1 -10.07 -4.20 8.85
N ILE A 2 -9.29 -3.64 7.96
CA ILE A 2 -9.77 -2.96 6.78
C ILE A 2 -9.29 -3.71 5.54
N ARG A 3 -10.18 -3.96 4.59
CA ARG A 3 -9.79 -4.60 3.34
C ARG A 3 -8.91 -3.66 2.52
N ILE A 4 -8.07 -4.24 1.67
CA ILE A 4 -7.15 -3.45 0.85
C ILE A 4 -7.88 -2.38 0.03
N GLY A 5 -9.06 -2.69 -0.51
CA GLY A 5 -9.82 -1.71 -1.29
C GLY A 5 -10.27 -0.52 -0.46
N ASP A 6 -10.74 -0.79 0.76
CA ASP A 6 -11.16 0.28 1.66
C ASP A 6 -9.96 1.08 2.16
N PHE A 7 -8.88 0.40 2.48
CA PHE A 7 -7.65 1.07 2.93
C PHE A 7 -7.10 1.97 1.84
N ALA A 8 -7.13 1.51 0.60
CA ALA A 8 -6.69 2.30 -0.55
C ALA A 8 -7.53 3.57 -0.69
N ARG A 9 -8.85 3.42 -0.51
CA ARG A 9 -9.75 4.57 -0.61
C ARG A 9 -9.48 5.58 0.48
N ILE A 10 -9.32 5.12 1.71
CA ILE A 10 -9.04 5.99 2.85
C ILE A 10 -7.71 6.71 2.65
N GLY A 11 -6.70 6.00 2.19
CA GLY A 11 -5.38 6.57 1.98
C GLY A 11 -5.22 7.31 0.66
N GLN A 12 -6.24 7.28 -0.19
CA GLN A 12 -6.23 7.94 -1.49
C GLN A 12 -5.12 7.45 -2.40
N VAL A 13 -4.93 6.13 -2.40
CA VAL A 13 -3.96 5.46 -3.28
C VAL A 13 -4.66 4.33 -4.02
N SER A 14 -4.02 3.80 -5.05
CA SER A 14 -4.57 2.66 -5.77
C SER A 14 -4.22 1.36 -5.04
N ILE A 15 -5.04 0.34 -5.29
CA ILE A 15 -4.76 -1.00 -4.77
C ILE A 15 -3.42 -1.51 -5.32
N VAL A 16 -3.15 -1.20 -6.58
CA VAL A 16 -1.89 -1.61 -7.21
C VAL A 16 -0.70 -1.04 -6.45
N THR A 17 -0.78 0.22 -6.03
CA THR A 17 0.27 0.84 -5.25
C THR A 17 0.48 0.12 -3.92
N LEU A 18 -0.61 -0.21 -3.22
CA LEU A 18 -0.50 -0.91 -1.95
C LEU A 18 0.11 -2.30 -2.14
N ARG A 19 -0.26 -3.00 -3.21
CA ARG A 19 0.30 -4.31 -3.48
C ARG A 19 1.79 -4.21 -3.79
N HIS A 20 2.19 -3.18 -4.49
CA HIS A 20 3.59 -2.93 -4.77
C HIS A 20 4.37 -2.70 -3.47
N TYR A 21 3.81 -1.88 -2.55
CA TYR A 21 4.44 -1.64 -1.26
C TYR A 21 4.60 -2.93 -0.47
N ASP A 22 3.63 -3.85 -0.57
CA ASP A 22 3.74 -5.15 0.07
C ASP A 22 4.89 -5.96 -0.54
N GLU A 23 5.01 -5.96 -1.86
CA GLU A 23 6.05 -6.72 -2.55
C GLU A 23 7.45 -6.28 -2.16
N ILE A 24 7.65 -4.98 -2.01
CA ILE A 24 8.97 -4.44 -1.66
C ILE A 24 9.17 -4.37 -0.15
N GLY A 25 8.17 -4.77 0.63
CA GLY A 25 8.28 -4.79 2.09
C GLY A 25 8.15 -3.44 2.75
N LEU A 26 7.64 -2.44 2.04
CA LEU A 26 7.54 -1.08 2.57
C LEU A 26 6.32 -0.91 3.46
N LEU A 27 5.19 -1.52 3.08
CA LEU A 27 3.96 -1.47 3.86
C LEU A 27 3.21 -2.77 3.66
N LYS A 28 3.30 -3.68 4.64
CA LYS A 28 2.69 -4.99 4.54
C LYS A 28 1.32 -5.01 5.21
N PRO A 29 0.39 -5.83 4.72
CA PRO A 29 -0.88 -6.02 5.40
C PRO A 29 -0.67 -6.71 6.75
N ILE A 30 -1.58 -6.50 7.68
CA ILE A 30 -1.51 -7.16 8.99
C ILE A 30 -2.00 -8.60 8.92
N ALA A 31 -2.75 -8.94 7.89
CA ALA A 31 -3.26 -10.29 7.71
C ALA A 31 -3.59 -10.54 6.25
N VAL A 32 -3.48 -11.80 5.85
CA VAL A 32 -3.86 -12.25 4.50
C VAL A 32 -4.73 -13.48 4.68
N ASP A 33 -5.92 -13.47 4.07
CA ASP A 33 -6.82 -14.61 4.12
C ASP A 33 -6.29 -15.68 3.16
N ASN A 34 -5.97 -16.86 3.70
CA ASN A 34 -5.38 -17.93 2.89
C ASN A 34 -6.36 -18.50 1.87
N CYS A 35 -7.66 -18.40 2.15
CA CYS A 35 -8.68 -18.95 1.25
C CYS A 35 -8.98 -18.03 0.08
N THR A 36 -9.06 -16.73 0.34
CA THR A 36 -9.47 -15.76 -0.67
C THR A 36 -8.31 -14.90 -1.17
N SER A 37 -7.18 -14.94 -0.48
CA SER A 37 -6.01 -14.11 -0.76
C SER A 37 -6.29 -12.63 -0.54
N TYR A 38 -7.36 -12.30 0.18
CA TYR A 38 -7.65 -10.91 0.52
C TYR A 38 -6.65 -10.39 1.55
N ARG A 39 -6.21 -9.18 1.35
CA ARG A 39 -5.30 -8.52 2.28
C ARG A 39 -6.07 -7.59 3.18
N TYR A 40 -5.66 -7.55 4.45
CA TYR A 40 -6.31 -6.71 5.46
C TYR A 40 -5.28 -5.80 6.10
N TYR A 41 -5.67 -4.55 6.27
CA TYR A 41 -4.82 -3.53 6.87
C TYR A 41 -5.44 -3.01 8.16
N SER A 42 -4.70 -2.22 8.91
CA SER A 42 -5.17 -1.62 10.14
C SER A 42 -5.19 -0.10 10.01
N VAL A 43 -6.14 0.52 10.71
CA VAL A 43 -6.20 1.99 10.77
C VAL A 43 -4.86 2.55 11.26
N SER A 44 -4.19 1.83 12.16
CA SER A 44 -2.91 2.26 12.71
C SER A 44 -1.80 2.33 11.65
N GLN A 45 -2.04 1.78 10.48
CA GLN A 45 -1.08 1.84 9.39
C GLN A 45 -1.23 3.09 8.52
N LEU A 46 -2.32 3.84 8.70
CA LEU A 46 -2.54 5.04 7.91
C LEU A 46 -1.44 6.10 8.07
N PRO A 47 -0.97 6.40 9.29
CA PRO A 47 0.12 7.36 9.43
C PRO A 47 1.38 6.93 8.68
N ARG A 48 1.68 5.63 8.69
CA ARG A 48 2.82 5.10 7.95
C ARG A 48 2.64 5.29 6.46
N LEU A 49 1.44 4.99 5.96
CA LEU A 49 1.13 5.17 4.55
C LEU A 49 1.27 6.63 4.16
N ASN A 50 0.74 7.54 4.98
CA ASN A 50 0.85 8.97 4.71
C ASN A 50 2.30 9.42 4.65
N ARG A 51 3.14 8.90 5.54
CA ARG A 51 4.56 9.21 5.53
C ARG A 51 5.22 8.74 4.24
N ILE A 52 4.90 7.52 3.81
CA ILE A 52 5.45 6.97 2.57
C ILE A 52 5.07 7.85 1.39
N LEU A 53 3.81 8.23 1.32
CA LEU A 53 3.33 9.06 0.22
C LEU A 53 3.96 10.45 0.23
N ALA A 54 4.13 11.02 1.42
CA ALA A 54 4.72 12.34 1.56
C ALA A 54 6.17 12.36 1.12
N LEU A 55 6.89 11.28 1.40
CA LEU A 55 8.30 11.17 1.04
C LEU A 55 8.51 10.63 -0.37
N ARG A 56 7.44 10.15 -1.01
CA ARG A 56 7.50 9.57 -2.34
C ARG A 56 8.56 8.47 -2.42
N ILE A 57 8.60 7.63 -1.42
CA ILE A 57 9.65 6.63 -1.29
C ILE A 57 9.68 5.67 -2.45
N TRP A 58 8.54 5.33 -3.02
CA TRP A 58 8.50 4.37 -4.08
C TRP A 58 8.84 4.99 -5.44
N GLY A 59 9.03 6.25 -5.48
CA GLY A 59 9.30 7.01 -6.58
C GLY A 59 9.63 6.60 -7.93
N PHE A 60 9.88 6.63 -7.73
CA PHE A 60 9.94 6.71 -8.32
C PHE A 60 10.69 7.24 -8.93
N ARG A 61 11.05 7.45 -8.99
CA ARG A 61 11.57 7.80 -9.39
C ARG A 61 11.91 7.70 -10.32
N SER A 62 11.76 7.74 -10.47
CA SER A 62 11.69 7.37 -11.00
C SER A 62 11.62 7.04 -11.77
N ILE A 63 11.42 7.02 -11.89
CA ILE A 63 10.91 6.46 -12.39
C ILE A 63 10.79 6.60 -13.29
N ARG A 64 10.86 6.83 -13.55
CA ARG A 64 10.41 6.87 -14.04
C ARG A 64 10.26 6.66 -14.71
N LEU A 65 10.38 6.81 -14.70
CA LEU A 65 10.00 6.44 -15.01
C LEU A 65 9.79 6.06 -15.71
N SER A 66 9.93 6.10 -15.87
CA SER A 66 9.47 5.50 -16.18
C SER A 66 9.06 5.10 -16.77
N LYS A 67 9.11 4.97 -17.14
CA LYS A 67 8.48 4.49 -17.24
C LYS A 67 7.82 4.07 -17.37
N TYR A 68 7.67 4.06 -17.23
CA TYR A 68 6.78 3.53 -16.91
C TYR A 68 6.22 3.71 -17.13
#